data_1fbd9fc619d0c82170c514eec40334b2
#
_entry.id   1fbd9fc619d0c82170c514eec40334b2
#
_cell.length_a   1.000
_cell.length_b   1.000
_cell.length_c   1.000
_cell.angle_alpha   90.00
_cell.angle_beta   90.00
_cell.angle_gamma   90.00
#
_symmetry.space_group_name_H-M   'P 1'
#
loop_
_entity.id
_entity.type
_entity.pdbx_description
1 polymer ?
#
loop_
_entity_poly.entity_id
_entity_poly.type
_entity_poly.pdbx_seq_one_letter_code
_entity_poly.pdbx_strand_id
1 'polypeptide(L)'
;MNVIVCLDDRQGMMFCNRRQSQDRKLRERIVQRCNGTVLWMNAYSYKLYEEMTNDFIRVDENFLSKAQEGEVCLVESALLKPYENKIEKLIVFWWNRHYPADFYLDLDLKNWKKEREEEFQGSSHENITEEIYTKKEKNG
;
A
#
# COMPACT_ATOMS: atom_id res chain seq x y z
N MET A 1 -3.84 -8.67 8.78
CA MET A 1 -2.78 -7.84 8.20
C MET A 1 -3.32 -6.49 7.73
N ASN A 2 -2.49 -5.48 7.72
CA ASN A 2 -2.81 -4.18 7.16
C ASN A 2 -2.09 -4.07 5.82
N VAL A 3 -2.74 -3.52 4.81
CA VAL A 3 -2.19 -3.45 3.46
C VAL A 3 -2.01 -2.00 3.03
N ILE A 4 -0.83 -1.69 2.46
CA ILE A 4 -0.53 -0.39 1.86
C ILE A 4 -0.49 -0.56 0.35
N VAL A 5 -1.21 0.32 -0.37
CA VAL A 5 -1.15 0.43 -1.82
C VAL A 5 -0.98 1.89 -2.23
N CYS A 6 -0.32 2.11 -3.37
CA CYS A 6 -0.19 3.43 -3.99
C CYS A 6 -0.94 3.41 -5.31
N LEU A 7 -1.87 4.34 -5.50
CA LEU A 7 -2.81 4.34 -6.61
C LEU A 7 -2.79 5.65 -7.39
N ASP A 8 -2.95 5.56 -8.71
CA ASP A 8 -3.24 6.73 -9.52
C ASP A 8 -4.75 7.07 -9.45
N ASP A 9 -5.19 8.07 -10.18
CA ASP A 9 -6.57 8.58 -10.15
C ASP A 9 -7.62 7.52 -10.55
N ARG A 10 -7.22 6.46 -11.23
CA ARG A 10 -8.11 5.38 -11.66
C ARG A 10 -7.85 4.07 -10.93
N GLN A 11 -7.19 4.13 -9.78
CA GLN A 11 -6.82 2.96 -8.98
C GLN A 11 -5.80 2.05 -9.67
N GLY A 12 -5.03 2.60 -10.60
CA GLY A 12 -3.92 1.89 -11.23
C GLY A 12 -2.77 1.69 -10.27
N MET A 13 -2.07 0.58 -10.41
CA MET A 13 -0.94 0.21 -9.58
C MET A 13 0.35 0.03 -10.38
N MET A 14 0.26 -0.59 -11.54
CA MET A 14 1.41 -0.95 -12.38
C MET A 14 1.12 -0.70 -13.84
N PHE A 15 2.19 -0.52 -14.62
CA PHE A 15 2.15 -0.45 -16.08
C PHE A 15 3.37 -1.16 -16.63
N CYS A 16 3.17 -2.10 -17.54
CA CYS A 16 4.24 -2.89 -18.19
C CYS A 16 5.19 -3.52 -17.15
N ASN A 17 4.62 -4.10 -16.09
CA ASN A 17 5.33 -4.74 -14.98
C ASN A 17 6.25 -3.80 -14.19
N ARG A 18 5.93 -2.50 -14.21
CA ARG A 18 6.68 -1.48 -13.46
C ARG A 18 5.71 -0.64 -12.63
N ARG A 19 6.20 -0.15 -11.47
CA ARG A 19 5.41 0.80 -10.70
C ARG A 19 5.21 2.08 -11.48
N GLN A 20 4.09 2.74 -11.25
CA GLN A 20 3.74 3.96 -11.97
C GLN A 20 4.59 5.15 -11.54
N SER A 21 4.97 5.20 -10.28
CA SER A 21 5.74 6.32 -9.74
C SER A 21 6.43 5.92 -8.44
N GLN A 22 7.25 6.83 -7.91
CA GLN A 22 7.90 6.67 -6.62
C GLN A 22 8.12 8.05 -5.99
N ASP A 23 8.25 8.08 -4.68
CA ASP A 23 8.46 9.31 -3.94
C ASP A 23 9.19 9.02 -2.64
N ARG A 24 10.29 9.74 -2.38
CA ARG A 24 11.12 9.49 -1.21
C ARG A 24 10.38 9.80 0.10
N LYS A 25 9.66 10.92 0.15
CA LYS A 25 8.91 11.27 1.37
C LYS A 25 7.80 10.29 1.65
N LEU A 26 7.18 9.76 0.61
CA LEU A 26 6.19 8.70 0.77
C LEU A 26 6.82 7.44 1.37
N ARG A 27 7.98 7.03 0.87
CA ARG A 27 8.68 5.86 1.42
C ARG A 27 9.05 6.08 2.89
N GLU A 28 9.56 7.25 3.23
CA GLU A 28 9.89 7.60 4.62
C GLU A 28 8.64 7.53 5.51
N ARG A 29 7.51 8.01 5.02
CA ARG A 29 6.25 7.97 5.75
C ARG A 29 5.77 6.53 5.98
N ILE A 30 5.90 5.67 4.97
CA ILE A 30 5.56 4.24 5.09
C ILE A 30 6.42 3.59 6.18
N VAL A 31 7.73 3.81 6.14
CA VAL A 31 8.65 3.24 7.12
C VAL A 31 8.33 3.74 8.54
N GLN A 32 8.03 5.02 8.71
CA GLN A 32 7.64 5.58 10.00
C GLN A 32 6.36 4.94 10.54
N ARG A 33 5.36 4.71 9.67
CA ARG A 33 4.11 4.08 10.10
C ARG A 33 4.31 2.65 10.57
N CYS A 34 5.33 1.99 10.06
CA CYS A 34 5.59 0.59 10.39
C CYS A 34 6.61 0.42 11.50
N ASN A 35 7.05 1.52 12.12
CA ASN A 35 8.02 1.43 13.22
C ASN A 35 7.45 0.60 14.37
N GLY A 36 8.17 -0.47 14.72
CA GLY A 36 7.73 -1.41 15.75
C GLY A 36 6.82 -2.52 15.24
N THR A 37 6.59 -2.60 13.93
CA THR A 37 5.73 -3.61 13.30
C THR A 37 6.44 -4.17 12.08
N VAL A 38 6.23 -5.45 11.78
CA VAL A 38 6.81 -6.09 10.59
C VAL A 38 6.18 -5.50 9.34
N LEU A 39 7.03 -5.10 8.38
CA LEU A 39 6.63 -4.64 7.05
C LEU A 39 7.08 -5.67 6.02
N TRP A 40 6.10 -6.29 5.38
CA TRP A 40 6.33 -7.30 4.34
C TRP A 40 6.31 -6.67 2.96
N MET A 41 7.18 -7.14 2.07
CA MET A 41 7.17 -6.76 0.66
C MET A 41 7.90 -7.81 -0.16
N ASN A 42 7.75 -7.74 -1.49
CA ASN A 42 8.51 -8.62 -2.37
C ASN A 42 9.88 -8.00 -2.70
N ALA A 43 10.71 -8.75 -3.42
CA ALA A 43 12.06 -8.31 -3.76
C ALA A 43 12.06 -7.07 -4.66
N TYR A 44 11.09 -6.95 -5.56
CA TYR A 44 10.95 -5.79 -6.44
C TYR A 44 10.74 -4.50 -5.65
N SER A 45 9.82 -4.53 -4.69
CA SER A 45 9.54 -3.39 -3.83
C SER A 45 10.75 -3.07 -2.94
N TYR A 46 11.40 -4.09 -2.41
CA TYR A 46 12.51 -3.93 -1.48
C TYR A 46 13.68 -3.13 -2.08
N LYS A 47 13.87 -3.17 -3.38
CA LYS A 47 14.95 -2.40 -4.04
C LYS A 47 14.86 -0.90 -3.74
N LEU A 48 13.66 -0.37 -3.51
CA LEU A 48 13.48 1.02 -3.14
C LEU A 48 13.73 1.29 -1.66
N TYR A 49 13.75 0.26 -0.82
CA TYR A 49 13.84 0.38 0.63
C TYR A 49 15.15 -0.15 1.20
N GLU A 50 15.98 -0.79 0.39
CA GLU A 50 17.19 -1.46 0.89
C GLU A 50 18.22 -0.52 1.51
N GLU A 51 18.23 0.76 1.11
CA GLU A 51 19.12 1.77 1.69
C GLU A 51 18.60 2.33 3.02
N MET A 52 17.33 2.07 3.34
CA MET A 52 16.74 2.51 4.61
C MET A 52 17.13 1.51 5.70
N THR A 53 17.90 1.98 6.68
CA THR A 53 18.36 1.12 7.76
C THR A 53 17.20 0.79 8.69
N ASN A 54 16.68 -0.44 8.61
CA ASN A 54 15.70 -0.94 9.54
C ASN A 54 15.71 -2.47 9.53
N ASP A 55 15.34 -3.07 10.63
CA ASP A 55 15.34 -4.52 10.83
C ASP A 55 13.92 -5.12 10.83
N PHE A 56 12.91 -4.30 10.56
CA PHE A 56 11.52 -4.77 10.58
C PHE A 56 10.96 -5.11 9.20
N ILE A 57 11.72 -4.89 8.12
CA ILE A 57 11.29 -5.28 6.77
C ILE A 57 11.58 -6.77 6.55
N ARG A 58 10.58 -7.50 6.05
CA ARG A 58 10.69 -8.90 5.65
C ARG A 58 10.40 -9.01 4.16
N VAL A 59 11.25 -9.70 3.44
CA VAL A 59 11.16 -9.86 1.98
C VAL A 59 10.81 -11.30 1.64
N ASP A 60 9.69 -11.50 0.96
CA ASP A 60 9.24 -12.82 0.55
C ASP A 60 8.23 -12.67 -0.59
N GLU A 61 8.35 -13.49 -1.64
CA GLU A 61 7.42 -13.42 -2.76
C GLU A 61 6.00 -13.87 -2.37
N ASN A 62 5.88 -14.67 -1.33
CA ASN A 62 4.59 -15.15 -0.80
C ASN A 62 4.18 -14.42 0.47
N PHE A 63 4.55 -13.14 0.60
CA PHE A 63 4.36 -12.40 1.84
C PHE A 63 2.89 -12.27 2.26
N LEU A 64 1.95 -12.20 1.32
CA LEU A 64 0.53 -12.07 1.65
C LEU A 64 -0.02 -13.32 2.38
N SER A 65 0.55 -14.49 2.13
CA SER A 65 0.15 -15.70 2.84
C SER A 65 0.87 -15.86 4.18
N LYS A 66 1.98 -15.14 4.39
CA LYS A 66 2.80 -15.24 5.62
C LYS A 66 2.51 -14.18 6.66
N ALA A 67 2.01 -13.01 6.24
CA ALA A 67 1.76 -11.91 7.15
C ALA A 67 0.75 -12.27 8.23
N GLN A 68 1.03 -11.85 9.46
CA GLN A 68 0.22 -12.13 10.63
C GLN A 68 -0.68 -10.93 10.96
N GLU A 69 -1.58 -11.14 11.92
CA GLU A 69 -2.44 -10.06 12.43
C GLU A 69 -1.59 -8.89 12.91
N GLY A 70 -1.98 -7.68 12.52
CA GLY A 70 -1.30 -6.45 12.89
C GLY A 70 -0.06 -6.11 12.06
N GLU A 71 0.47 -7.07 11.30
CA GLU A 71 1.61 -6.81 10.42
C GLU A 71 1.18 -6.08 9.16
N VAL A 72 2.12 -5.40 8.50
CA VAL A 72 1.84 -4.54 7.35
C VAL A 72 2.45 -5.14 6.08
N CYS A 73 1.72 -5.07 4.99
CA CYS A 73 2.18 -5.52 3.67
C CYS A 73 2.15 -4.34 2.71
N LEU A 74 3.29 -4.04 2.08
CA LEU A 74 3.33 -3.10 0.96
C LEU A 74 3.09 -3.88 -0.33
N VAL A 75 2.02 -3.57 -1.04
CA VAL A 75 1.59 -4.32 -2.22
C VAL A 75 1.63 -3.42 -3.44
N GLU A 76 2.48 -3.77 -4.40
CA GLU A 76 2.58 -3.04 -5.67
C GLU A 76 2.04 -3.84 -6.86
N SER A 77 2.16 -5.17 -6.83
CA SER A 77 1.92 -5.99 -8.02
C SER A 77 1.14 -7.28 -7.77
N ALA A 78 0.43 -7.37 -6.65
CA ALA A 78 -0.33 -8.59 -6.32
C ALA A 78 -1.82 -8.30 -6.26
N LEU A 79 -2.63 -9.31 -6.62
CA LEU A 79 -4.06 -9.28 -6.44
C LEU A 79 -4.38 -9.46 -4.95
N LEU A 80 -5.30 -8.65 -4.45
CA LEU A 80 -5.68 -8.64 -3.03
C LEU A 80 -7.00 -9.35 -2.75
N LYS A 81 -7.84 -9.52 -3.76
CA LYS A 81 -9.15 -10.15 -3.58
C LYS A 81 -9.08 -11.50 -2.88
N PRO A 82 -8.13 -12.40 -3.20
CA PRO A 82 -8.02 -13.68 -2.49
C PRO A 82 -7.73 -13.54 -1.00
N TYR A 83 -7.20 -12.41 -0.56
CA TYR A 83 -6.82 -12.17 0.84
C TYR A 83 -7.75 -11.18 1.55
N GLU A 84 -8.83 -10.77 0.91
CA GLU A 84 -9.72 -9.71 1.41
C GLU A 84 -10.16 -9.94 2.86
N ASN A 85 -10.50 -11.18 3.20
CA ASN A 85 -10.97 -11.51 4.55
C ASN A 85 -9.88 -11.37 5.63
N LYS A 86 -8.63 -11.40 5.21
CA LYS A 86 -7.46 -11.30 6.09
C LYS A 86 -7.02 -9.85 6.31
N ILE A 87 -7.48 -8.93 5.49
CA ILE A 87 -7.09 -7.52 5.54
C ILE A 87 -7.92 -6.79 6.61
N GLU A 88 -7.24 -6.23 7.61
CA GLU A 88 -7.88 -5.47 8.70
C GLU A 88 -8.04 -4.01 8.32
N LYS A 89 -6.97 -3.40 7.78
CA LYS A 89 -6.95 -2.01 7.33
C LYS A 89 -6.34 -1.93 5.95
N LEU A 90 -6.88 -1.04 5.15
CA LEU A 90 -6.34 -0.73 3.83
C LEU A 90 -5.86 0.72 3.86
N ILE A 91 -4.56 0.91 3.66
CA ILE A 91 -3.94 2.23 3.65
C ILE A 91 -3.64 2.58 2.21
N VAL A 92 -4.32 3.58 1.68
CA VAL A 92 -4.22 3.98 0.29
C VAL A 92 -3.49 5.31 0.18
N PHE A 93 -2.43 5.33 -0.60
CA PHE A 93 -1.75 6.57 -0.97
C PHE A 93 -2.13 6.90 -2.41
N TRP A 94 -2.80 8.03 -2.61
CA TRP A 94 -3.18 8.51 -3.93
C TRP A 94 -2.10 9.45 -4.43
N TRP A 95 -1.54 9.12 -5.63
CA TRP A 95 -0.57 10.00 -6.28
C TRP A 95 -1.19 11.34 -6.68
N ASN A 96 -2.51 11.38 -6.84
CA ASN A 96 -3.26 12.53 -7.37
C ASN A 96 -2.77 12.90 -8.76
N ARG A 97 -2.49 11.89 -9.55
CA ARG A 97 -2.05 11.97 -10.92
C ARG A 97 -2.66 10.84 -11.73
N HIS A 98 -2.76 11.07 -13.03
CA HIS A 98 -3.17 10.06 -13.98
C HIS A 98 -1.92 9.46 -14.64
N TYR A 99 -1.74 8.16 -14.52
CA TYR A 99 -0.65 7.43 -15.15
C TYR A 99 -1.20 6.32 -16.03
N PRO A 100 -0.48 5.88 -17.09
CA PRO A 100 -0.84 4.64 -17.78
C PRO A 100 -0.86 3.47 -16.79
N ALA A 101 -1.82 2.56 -16.95
CA ALA A 101 -1.95 1.40 -16.07
C ALA A 101 -2.51 0.21 -16.84
N ASP A 102 -2.02 -0.98 -16.50
CA ASP A 102 -2.56 -2.25 -16.97
C ASP A 102 -2.78 -3.22 -15.81
N PHE A 103 -2.52 -2.78 -14.58
CA PHE A 103 -2.78 -3.54 -13.36
C PHE A 103 -3.40 -2.62 -12.33
N TYR A 104 -4.55 -3.03 -11.77
CA TYR A 104 -5.39 -2.18 -10.92
C TYR A 104 -5.67 -2.86 -9.59
N LEU A 105 -6.01 -2.04 -8.59
CA LEU A 105 -6.54 -2.56 -7.33
C LEU A 105 -7.80 -3.37 -7.61
N ASP A 106 -7.84 -4.60 -7.12
CA ASP A 106 -8.96 -5.53 -7.32
C ASP A 106 -9.97 -5.54 -6.17
N LEU A 107 -9.87 -4.59 -5.25
CA LEU A 107 -10.83 -4.38 -4.18
C LEU A 107 -11.73 -3.20 -4.50
N ASP A 108 -13.02 -3.31 -4.18
CA ASP A 108 -13.95 -2.21 -4.35
C ASP A 108 -13.96 -1.37 -3.06
N LEU A 109 -13.41 -0.16 -3.13
CA LEU A 109 -13.31 0.72 -1.98
C LEU A 109 -14.68 1.12 -1.42
N LYS A 110 -15.76 0.99 -2.19
CA LYS A 110 -17.13 1.24 -1.71
C LYS A 110 -17.53 0.27 -0.61
N ASN A 111 -16.89 -0.88 -0.53
CA ASN A 111 -17.16 -1.88 0.51
C ASN A 111 -16.37 -1.60 1.79
N TRP A 112 -15.59 -0.53 1.80
CA TRP A 112 -14.74 -0.14 2.91
C TRP A 112 -15.17 1.22 3.45
N LYS A 113 -14.95 1.43 4.74
CA LYS A 113 -15.26 2.70 5.41
C LYS A 113 -14.00 3.52 5.55
N LYS A 114 -14.00 4.73 4.99
CA LYS A 114 -12.88 5.65 5.16
C LYS A 114 -12.90 6.21 6.58
N GLU A 115 -11.88 5.92 7.36
CA GLU A 115 -11.73 6.36 8.75
C GLU A 115 -10.92 7.63 8.86
N ARG A 116 -10.00 7.86 7.92
CA ARG A 116 -9.05 8.96 8.02
C ARG A 116 -8.55 9.36 6.64
N GLU A 117 -8.28 10.65 6.49
CA GLU A 117 -7.69 11.21 5.29
C GLU A 117 -6.67 12.27 5.68
N GLU A 118 -5.51 12.28 5.06
CA GLU A 118 -4.48 13.27 5.29
C GLU A 118 -3.72 13.53 4.00
N GLU A 119 -3.50 14.81 3.69
CA GLU A 119 -2.75 15.22 2.53
C GLU A 119 -1.37 15.71 2.96
N PHE A 120 -0.34 15.36 2.20
CA PHE A 120 1.01 15.83 2.49
C PHE A 120 1.78 16.07 1.19
N GLN A 121 2.80 16.90 1.28
CA GLN A 121 3.69 17.19 0.17
C GLN A 121 4.74 16.08 0.03
N GLY A 122 4.86 15.51 -1.17
CA GLY A 122 5.91 14.55 -1.50
C GLY A 122 7.21 15.23 -1.87
N SER A 123 8.23 14.43 -2.20
CA SER A 123 9.50 14.94 -2.72
C SER A 123 9.44 15.21 -4.22
N SER A 124 8.71 14.41 -4.98
CA SER A 124 8.52 14.55 -6.44
C SER A 124 7.06 14.74 -6.84
N HIS A 125 6.14 14.82 -5.86
CA HIS A 125 4.71 15.05 -6.06
C HIS A 125 4.28 16.19 -5.17
N GLU A 126 3.48 17.12 -5.71
CA GLU A 126 3.02 18.27 -4.92
C GLU A 126 2.14 17.87 -3.76
N ASN A 127 1.18 16.98 -4.03
CA ASN A 127 0.23 16.54 -3.03
C ASN A 127 0.00 15.02 -3.17
N ILE A 128 0.18 14.31 -2.06
CA ILE A 128 -0.16 12.89 -1.95
C ILE A 128 -1.23 12.80 -0.87
N THR A 129 -2.29 12.05 -1.13
CA THR A 129 -3.37 11.85 -0.16
C THR A 129 -3.28 10.47 0.43
N GLU A 130 -3.22 10.39 1.76
CA GLU A 130 -3.27 9.12 2.49
C GLU A 130 -4.67 8.92 3.04
N GLU A 131 -5.27 7.79 2.71
CA GLU A 131 -6.58 7.41 3.23
C GLU A 131 -6.48 6.07 3.94
N ILE A 132 -7.13 5.95 5.09
CA ILE A 132 -7.16 4.70 5.85
C ILE A 132 -8.59 4.19 5.85
N TYR A 133 -8.75 2.94 5.41
CA TYR A 133 -10.05 2.27 5.31
C TYR A 133 -10.10 1.08 6.25
N THR A 134 -11.28 0.86 6.84
CA THR A 134 -11.61 -0.35 7.59
C THR A 134 -12.81 -1.01 6.95
N LYS A 135 -13.09 -2.26 7.31
CA LYS A 135 -14.24 -2.97 6.75
C LYS A 135 -15.53 -2.32 7.25
N LYS A 136 -16.51 -2.18 6.37
CA LYS A 136 -17.85 -1.76 6.77
C LYS A 136 -18.43 -2.84 7.67
N GLU A 137 -19.07 -2.40 8.77
CA GLU A 137 -19.80 -3.30 9.63
C GLU A 137 -20.98 -3.89 8.86
N LYS A 138 -21.12 -5.21 8.96
CA LYS A 138 -22.32 -5.87 8.45
C LYS A 138 -23.41 -5.61 9.47
N ASN A 139 -24.39 -4.79 9.09
CA ASN A 139 -25.64 -4.72 9.85
C ASN A 139 -26.31 -6.09 9.70
N GLY A 140 -26.15 -6.89 10.71
CA GLY A 140 -26.61 -8.27 10.72
C GLY A 140 -28.09 -8.43 10.67
#